data_b1aeb11c9a17d349e32d92c575a69ef0
#
_entry.id   b1aeb11c9a17d349e32d92c575a69ef0
#
_cell.length_a   1.000
_cell.length_b   1.000
_cell.length_c   1.000
_cell.angle_alpha   90.00
_cell.angle_beta   90.00
_cell.angle_gamma   90.00
#
_symmetry.space_group_name_H-M   'P 1'
#
loop_
_entity.id
_entity.type
_entity.pdbx_description
1 polymer ?
#
loop_
_entity_poly.entity_id
_entity_poly.type
_entity_poly.pdbx_seq_one_letter_code
_entity_poly.pdbx_strand_id
1 'polypeptide(L)'
;MILGKSVLPRNNFFKKDKNSYFISIGKFGKILNLIKDKKCKNVLFAGKIDKPKISNLKLDFKGVYYIPRIIKASKLGDAAILKELIKILTENKIKVIKSNFFNPELTLLKGTFSQTEPDNLDLINIKQGIKSLNNLNAFNHVQGLVVREEKVLKKETLQGTKKMLQTIKTSKHHRGILIKFPKRKQDLRADLPTVGLDTFKDCKKANIKGIVLKSNQNIFMDKKKSIDFANKNKIFIKII
;
A
#
# COMPACT_ATOMS: atom_id res chain seq x y z
N MET A 1 9.41 19.45 0.84
CA MET A 1 8.79 18.22 0.29
C MET A 1 9.26 18.02 -1.13
N ILE A 2 9.74 16.83 -1.47
CA ILE A 2 10.22 16.51 -2.83
C ILE A 2 9.14 15.71 -3.54
N LEU A 3 8.65 16.22 -4.67
CA LEU A 3 7.63 15.56 -5.49
C LEU A 3 8.25 15.11 -6.82
N GLY A 4 8.12 13.84 -7.14
CA GLY A 4 8.49 13.34 -8.47
C GLY A 4 7.53 13.84 -9.55
N LYS A 5 8.05 14.25 -10.71
CA LYS A 5 7.27 14.83 -11.81
C LYS A 5 6.29 13.85 -12.49
N SER A 6 6.31 12.58 -12.15
CA SER A 6 5.43 11.56 -12.76
C SER A 6 3.98 11.59 -12.25
N VAL A 7 3.71 12.31 -11.16
CA VAL A 7 2.35 12.51 -10.64
C VAL A 7 2.20 13.97 -10.26
N LEU A 8 1.52 14.74 -11.09
CA LEU A 8 1.05 16.07 -10.68
C LEU A 8 0.04 15.84 -9.55
N PRO A 9 0.26 16.42 -8.35
CA PRO A 9 -0.76 16.36 -7.32
C PRO A 9 -2.01 17.02 -7.91
N ARG A 10 -3.14 16.34 -7.81
CA ARG A 10 -4.45 16.89 -8.22
C ARG A 10 -4.80 18.18 -7.49
N ASN A 11 -4.08 18.46 -6.41
CA ASN A 11 -4.26 19.65 -5.60
C ASN A 11 -3.18 20.68 -5.89
N ASN A 12 -3.58 21.90 -6.27
CA ASN A 12 -2.68 23.04 -6.53
C ASN A 12 -1.93 23.54 -5.27
N PHE A 13 -2.28 23.03 -4.08
CA PHE A 13 -1.66 23.40 -2.81
C PHE A 13 -0.14 23.29 -2.85
N PHE A 14 0.40 22.17 -3.35
CA PHE A 14 1.84 21.95 -3.42
C PHE A 14 2.57 22.75 -4.50
N LYS A 15 1.87 23.31 -5.47
CA LYS A 15 2.46 24.13 -6.51
C LYS A 15 2.87 25.52 -6.01
N LYS A 16 2.20 26.00 -4.95
CA LYS A 16 2.43 27.34 -4.36
C LYS A 16 3.35 27.31 -3.14
N ASP A 17 3.69 26.12 -2.60
CA ASP A 17 4.57 26.01 -1.44
C ASP A 17 6.04 26.19 -1.88
N LYS A 18 6.72 27.18 -1.29
CA LYS A 18 8.13 27.49 -1.53
C LYS A 18 9.11 26.34 -1.22
N ASN A 19 8.66 25.36 -0.40
CA ASN A 19 9.43 24.18 -0.04
C ASN A 19 9.07 22.95 -0.89
N SER A 20 8.27 23.12 -1.95
CA SER A 20 7.90 22.05 -2.87
C SER A 20 8.74 22.11 -4.14
N TYR A 21 9.34 20.98 -4.50
CA TYR A 21 10.26 20.85 -5.62
C TYR A 21 9.81 19.74 -6.58
N PHE A 22 9.71 20.06 -7.86
CA PHE A 22 9.37 19.10 -8.90
C PHE A 22 10.64 18.57 -9.55
N ILE A 23 10.98 17.32 -9.28
CA ILE A 23 12.21 16.69 -9.78
C ILE A 23 11.84 15.39 -10.49
N SER A 24 12.38 15.20 -11.70
CA SER A 24 12.24 13.91 -12.41
C SER A 24 12.86 12.78 -11.57
N ILE A 25 12.17 11.65 -11.47
CA ILE A 25 12.59 10.51 -10.66
C ILE A 25 13.96 9.93 -11.08
N GLY A 26 14.39 10.14 -12.33
CA GLY A 26 15.71 9.73 -12.81
C GLY A 26 16.87 10.64 -12.38
N LYS A 27 16.59 11.84 -11.86
CA LYS A 27 17.62 12.81 -11.42
C LYS A 27 18.01 12.59 -9.96
N PHE A 28 18.61 11.43 -9.66
CA PHE A 28 19.00 11.03 -8.32
C PHE A 28 20.00 12.00 -7.66
N GLY A 29 20.96 12.50 -8.41
CA GLY A 29 21.93 13.49 -7.92
C GLY A 29 21.23 14.75 -7.45
N LYS A 30 20.29 15.27 -8.26
CA LYS A 30 19.52 16.46 -7.90
C LYS A 30 18.66 16.24 -6.66
N ILE A 31 18.05 15.04 -6.52
CA ILE A 31 17.28 14.68 -5.32
C ILE A 31 18.16 14.64 -4.09
N LEU A 32 19.29 13.91 -4.15
CA LEU A 32 20.21 13.76 -3.03
C LEU A 32 20.85 15.10 -2.60
N ASN A 33 21.24 15.93 -3.57
CA ASN A 33 21.78 17.25 -3.27
C ASN A 33 20.72 18.13 -2.59
N LEU A 34 19.50 18.19 -3.13
CA LEU A 34 18.43 18.97 -2.49
C LEU A 34 18.15 18.54 -1.04
N ILE A 35 18.14 17.22 -0.76
CA ILE A 35 17.97 16.72 0.61
C ILE A 35 19.10 17.21 1.51
N LYS A 36 20.36 17.20 1.03
CA LYS A 36 21.55 17.69 1.75
C LYS A 36 21.53 19.19 1.95
N ASP A 37 21.25 19.96 0.91
CA ASP A 37 21.21 21.43 0.94
C ASP A 37 20.14 21.93 1.92
N LYS A 38 19.01 21.21 2.00
CA LYS A 38 17.95 21.47 2.99
C LYS A 38 18.24 20.88 4.37
N LYS A 39 19.45 20.32 4.58
CA LYS A 39 19.87 19.69 5.86
C LYS A 39 18.87 18.63 6.38
N CYS A 40 18.14 17.99 5.47
CA CYS A 40 17.18 16.94 5.81
C CYS A 40 17.90 15.61 6.11
N LYS A 41 17.78 15.12 7.34
CA LYS A 41 18.34 13.81 7.74
C LYS A 41 17.34 12.66 7.52
N ASN A 42 16.05 12.98 7.46
CA ASN A 42 14.97 12.01 7.34
C ASN A 42 14.17 12.23 6.05
N VAL A 43 13.76 11.14 5.43
CA VAL A 43 12.88 11.12 4.26
C VAL A 43 11.72 10.17 4.52
N LEU A 44 10.54 10.56 4.06
CA LEU A 44 9.32 9.78 4.13
C LEU A 44 8.78 9.61 2.70
N PHE A 45 8.34 8.40 2.38
CA PHE A 45 7.63 8.12 1.13
C PHE A 45 6.13 8.27 1.34
N ALA A 46 5.47 9.08 0.51
CA ALA A 46 4.02 9.25 0.52
C ALA A 46 3.47 9.39 -0.90
N GLY A 47 2.27 8.87 -1.12
CA GLY A 47 1.58 8.93 -2.39
C GLY A 47 1.90 7.76 -3.32
N LYS A 48 1.22 7.77 -4.48
CA LYS A 48 1.39 6.77 -5.53
C LYS A 48 2.30 7.33 -6.64
N ILE A 49 3.22 6.52 -7.11
CA ILE A 49 4.05 6.81 -8.29
C ILE A 49 3.73 5.75 -9.34
N ASP A 50 3.34 6.20 -10.53
CA ASP A 50 3.22 5.30 -11.67
C ASP A 50 4.62 4.94 -12.18
N LYS A 51 4.87 3.64 -12.35
CA LYS A 51 6.16 3.11 -12.76
C LYS A 51 6.53 3.65 -14.14
N PRO A 52 7.55 4.51 -14.25
CA PRO A 52 7.96 5.03 -15.54
C PRO A 52 8.66 3.94 -16.37
N LYS A 53 8.53 4.02 -17.69
CA LYS A 53 9.39 3.23 -18.58
C LYS A 53 10.85 3.72 -18.38
N ILE A 54 11.77 2.80 -18.17
CA ILE A 54 13.19 3.12 -17.90
C ILE A 54 13.80 3.91 -19.05
N SER A 55 13.42 3.59 -20.29
CA SER A 55 13.84 4.31 -21.50
C SER A 55 13.47 5.81 -21.50
N ASN A 56 12.43 6.19 -20.77
CA ASN A 56 11.93 7.57 -20.72
C ASN A 56 12.49 8.37 -19.53
N LEU A 57 13.39 7.78 -18.74
CA LEU A 57 14.00 8.45 -17.60
C LEU A 57 15.07 9.43 -18.04
N LYS A 58 14.89 10.70 -17.72
CA LYS A 58 15.97 11.70 -17.85
C LYS A 58 16.92 11.54 -16.66
N LEU A 59 18.04 10.85 -16.87
CA LEU A 59 19.03 10.58 -15.84
C LEU A 59 20.01 11.75 -15.70
N ASP A 60 20.48 12.03 -14.46
CA ASP A 60 21.70 12.76 -14.18
C ASP A 60 22.85 11.77 -13.90
N PHE A 61 24.04 12.26 -13.62
CA PHE A 61 25.24 11.43 -13.40
C PHE A 61 25.04 10.36 -12.33
N LYS A 62 24.45 10.71 -11.17
CA LYS A 62 24.12 9.73 -10.13
C LYS A 62 22.96 8.82 -10.54
N GLY A 63 22.03 9.31 -11.34
CA GLY A 63 20.98 8.49 -11.95
C GLY A 63 21.56 7.39 -12.82
N VAL A 64 22.56 7.71 -13.67
CA VAL A 64 23.27 6.71 -14.48
C VAL A 64 23.97 5.68 -13.58
N TYR A 65 24.62 6.11 -12.50
CA TYR A 65 25.30 5.21 -11.56
C TYR A 65 24.35 4.24 -10.85
N TYR A 66 23.15 4.70 -10.41
CA TYR A 66 22.22 3.87 -9.66
C TYR A 66 21.23 3.07 -10.52
N ILE A 67 21.01 3.46 -11.80
CA ILE A 67 20.00 2.82 -12.66
C ILE A 67 20.19 1.31 -12.84
N PRO A 68 21.39 0.74 -12.95
CA PRO A 68 21.57 -0.71 -13.08
C PRO A 68 21.01 -1.47 -11.88
N ARG A 69 21.18 -0.93 -10.66
CA ARG A 69 20.64 -1.50 -9.42
C ARG A 69 19.09 -1.49 -9.42
N ILE A 70 18.51 -0.37 -9.88
CA ILE A 70 17.04 -0.24 -10.00
C ILE A 70 16.49 -1.19 -11.06
N ILE A 71 17.18 -1.35 -12.20
CA ILE A 71 16.78 -2.31 -13.24
C ILE A 71 16.80 -3.75 -12.68
N LYS A 72 17.86 -4.14 -11.96
CA LYS A 72 17.94 -5.45 -11.32
C LYS A 72 16.78 -5.65 -10.32
N ALA A 73 16.52 -4.66 -9.47
CA ALA A 73 15.42 -4.72 -8.51
C ALA A 73 14.04 -4.77 -9.19
N SER A 74 13.86 -4.08 -10.33
CA SER A 74 12.59 -4.04 -11.05
C SER A 74 12.14 -5.40 -11.59
N LYS A 75 13.07 -6.32 -11.84
CA LYS A 75 12.78 -7.71 -12.24
C LYS A 75 12.12 -8.51 -11.09
N LEU A 76 12.35 -8.09 -9.85
CA LEU A 76 11.80 -8.72 -8.63
C LEU A 76 10.50 -8.05 -8.15
N GLY A 77 10.07 -6.97 -8.80
CA GLY A 77 8.82 -6.24 -8.51
C GLY A 77 8.99 -4.95 -7.72
N ASP A 78 7.87 -4.25 -7.49
CA ASP A 78 7.86 -2.88 -6.95
C ASP A 78 8.40 -2.78 -5.51
N ALA A 79 8.13 -3.79 -4.67
CA ALA A 79 8.68 -3.84 -3.32
C ALA A 79 10.23 -3.93 -3.31
N ALA A 80 10.82 -4.60 -4.29
CA ALA A 80 12.27 -4.68 -4.44
C ALA A 80 12.86 -3.33 -4.89
N ILE A 81 12.17 -2.61 -5.78
CA ILE A 81 12.57 -1.24 -6.18
C ILE A 81 12.57 -0.32 -4.97
N LEU A 82 11.50 -0.32 -4.16
CA LEU A 82 11.43 0.53 -2.97
C LEU A 82 12.53 0.19 -1.96
N LYS A 83 12.80 -1.10 -1.75
CA LYS A 83 13.91 -1.54 -0.87
C LYS A 83 15.25 -1.05 -1.38
N GLU A 84 15.49 -1.09 -2.69
CA GLU A 84 16.73 -0.58 -3.29
C GLU A 84 16.86 0.93 -3.16
N LEU A 85 15.76 1.68 -3.37
CA LEU A 85 15.73 3.13 -3.13
C LEU A 85 16.05 3.48 -1.67
N ILE A 86 15.50 2.75 -0.71
CA ILE A 86 15.80 2.92 0.72
C ILE A 86 17.29 2.67 0.98
N LYS A 87 17.86 1.63 0.37
CA LYS A 87 19.28 1.31 0.50
C LYS A 87 20.17 2.43 -0.05
N ILE A 88 19.86 2.96 -1.22
CA ILE A 88 20.58 4.10 -1.82
C ILE A 88 20.51 5.33 -0.91
N LEU A 89 19.35 5.64 -0.32
CA LEU A 89 19.22 6.75 0.62
C LEU A 89 20.06 6.51 1.88
N THR A 90 20.05 5.31 2.42
CA THR A 90 20.84 4.93 3.62
C THR A 90 22.34 5.03 3.36
N GLU A 91 22.83 4.59 2.20
CA GLU A 91 24.23 4.74 1.75
C GLU A 91 24.64 6.22 1.68
N ASN A 92 23.68 7.10 1.40
CA ASN A 92 23.88 8.57 1.40
C ASN A 92 23.61 9.23 2.78
N LYS A 93 23.57 8.43 3.87
CA LYS A 93 23.33 8.88 5.25
C LYS A 93 21.96 9.55 5.46
N ILE A 94 20.97 9.18 4.66
CA ILE A 94 19.59 9.67 4.73
C ILE A 94 18.73 8.55 5.31
N LYS A 95 18.06 8.80 6.45
CA LYS A 95 17.18 7.84 7.12
C LYS A 95 15.79 7.87 6.49
N VAL A 96 15.25 6.71 6.14
CA VAL A 96 13.84 6.58 5.74
C VAL A 96 13.00 6.28 6.97
N ILE A 97 12.02 7.14 7.24
CA ILE A 97 11.05 6.98 8.34
C ILE A 97 9.72 6.43 7.81
N LYS A 98 8.87 5.93 8.72
CA LYS A 98 7.58 5.34 8.36
C LYS A 98 6.67 6.37 7.67
N SER A 99 5.93 5.96 6.67
CA SER A 99 5.00 6.81 5.91
C SER A 99 3.91 7.45 6.77
N ASN A 100 3.54 6.82 7.88
CA ASN A 100 2.56 7.33 8.85
C ASN A 100 3.20 7.99 10.09
N PHE A 101 4.51 8.32 10.07
CA PHE A 101 5.22 8.84 11.24
C PHE A 101 4.59 10.11 11.83
N PHE A 102 4.17 11.05 10.97
CA PHE A 102 3.51 12.28 11.39
C PHE A 102 1.99 12.16 11.56
N ASN A 103 1.41 11.07 11.07
CA ASN A 103 -0.02 10.82 11.07
C ASN A 103 -0.30 9.36 11.51
N PRO A 104 0.00 9.02 12.79
CA PRO A 104 -0.16 7.65 13.29
C PRO A 104 -1.61 7.16 13.23
N GLU A 105 -2.58 8.08 13.26
CA GLU A 105 -4.01 7.80 13.12
C GLU A 105 -4.41 7.23 11.75
N LEU A 106 -3.52 7.28 10.75
CA LEU A 106 -3.73 6.60 9.46
C LEU A 106 -3.65 5.08 9.57
N THR A 107 -3.22 4.55 10.71
CA THR A 107 -3.25 3.11 10.97
C THR A 107 -4.21 2.81 12.12
N LEU A 108 -4.64 1.55 12.23
CA LEU A 108 -5.52 1.11 13.29
C LEU A 108 -4.82 0.10 14.21
N LEU A 109 -5.12 0.18 15.49
CA LEU A 109 -4.73 -0.81 16.50
C LEU A 109 -5.64 -2.05 16.40
N LYS A 110 -5.25 -3.12 17.07
CA LYS A 110 -6.04 -4.36 17.17
C LYS A 110 -7.43 -4.09 17.76
N GLY A 111 -8.46 -4.64 17.14
CA GLY A 111 -9.84 -4.46 17.57
C GLY A 111 -10.86 -4.63 16.44
N THR A 112 -12.14 -4.43 16.75
CA THR A 112 -13.24 -4.29 15.80
C THR A 112 -13.65 -2.84 15.71
N PHE A 113 -13.79 -2.31 14.49
CA PHE A 113 -14.04 -0.87 14.22
C PHE A 113 -15.40 -0.62 13.56
N SER A 114 -16.22 -1.63 13.48
CA SER A 114 -17.59 -1.60 12.97
C SER A 114 -18.58 -2.07 14.01
N GLN A 115 -19.87 -1.71 13.85
CA GLN A 115 -20.95 -2.22 14.69
C GLN A 115 -21.21 -3.73 14.47
N THR A 116 -20.94 -4.20 13.24
CA THR A 116 -21.03 -5.64 12.93
C THR A 116 -19.73 -6.30 13.35
N GLU A 117 -19.81 -7.44 14.03
CA GLU A 117 -18.67 -8.27 14.40
C GLU A 117 -18.62 -9.56 13.56
N PRO A 118 -17.45 -10.16 13.40
CA PRO A 118 -17.34 -11.47 12.78
C PRO A 118 -17.98 -12.56 13.66
N ASP A 119 -18.76 -13.44 13.06
CA ASP A 119 -19.29 -14.64 13.69
C ASP A 119 -18.25 -15.78 13.73
N ASN A 120 -18.62 -16.95 14.32
CA ASN A 120 -17.71 -18.09 14.44
C ASN A 120 -17.22 -18.62 13.08
N LEU A 121 -18.10 -18.67 12.08
CA LEU A 121 -17.72 -19.09 10.72
C LEU A 121 -16.78 -18.08 10.07
N ASP A 122 -16.96 -16.80 10.35
CA ASP A 122 -16.06 -15.76 9.90
C ASP A 122 -14.67 -15.90 10.51
N LEU A 123 -14.58 -16.22 11.80
CA LEU A 123 -13.31 -16.45 12.47
C LEU A 123 -12.56 -17.64 11.87
N ILE A 124 -13.26 -18.71 11.49
CA ILE A 124 -12.67 -19.85 10.78
C ILE A 124 -12.16 -19.41 9.40
N ASN A 125 -12.97 -18.67 8.62
CA ASN A 125 -12.57 -18.12 7.32
C ASN A 125 -11.36 -17.19 7.45
N ILE A 126 -11.32 -16.33 8.47
CA ILE A 126 -10.19 -15.45 8.74
C ILE A 126 -8.91 -16.25 9.00
N LYS A 127 -8.98 -17.26 9.87
CA LYS A 127 -7.86 -18.16 10.20
C LYS A 127 -7.32 -18.86 8.94
N GLN A 128 -8.20 -19.39 8.10
CA GLN A 128 -7.84 -20.04 6.85
C GLN A 128 -7.16 -19.08 5.86
N GLY A 129 -7.70 -17.88 5.72
CA GLY A 129 -7.10 -16.88 4.83
C GLY A 129 -5.74 -16.38 5.30
N ILE A 130 -5.55 -16.19 6.61
CA ILE A 130 -4.25 -15.84 7.19
C ILE A 130 -3.23 -16.96 6.93
N LYS A 131 -3.62 -18.22 7.18
CA LYS A 131 -2.78 -19.39 6.86
C LYS A 131 -2.36 -19.38 5.38
N SER A 132 -3.31 -19.12 4.49
CA SER A 132 -3.05 -19.01 3.04
C SER A 132 -2.06 -17.89 2.70
N LEU A 133 -2.17 -16.70 3.31
CA LEU A 133 -1.21 -15.60 3.07
C LEU A 133 0.18 -15.93 3.62
N ASN A 134 0.26 -16.56 4.80
CA ASN A 134 1.52 -16.94 5.43
C ASN A 134 2.27 -18.02 4.65
N ASN A 135 1.56 -18.89 3.95
CA ASN A 135 2.13 -19.96 3.12
C ASN A 135 2.60 -19.47 1.74
N LEU A 136 2.36 -18.20 1.38
CA LEU A 136 2.85 -17.64 0.13
C LEU A 136 4.38 -17.48 0.18
N ASN A 137 5.02 -17.71 -0.99
CA ASN A 137 6.44 -17.43 -1.14
C ASN A 137 6.73 -15.96 -0.77
N ALA A 138 7.89 -15.75 -0.12
CA ALA A 138 8.32 -14.43 0.34
C ALA A 138 8.43 -13.37 -0.78
N PHE A 139 8.55 -13.77 -2.03
CA PHE A 139 8.59 -12.90 -3.22
C PHE A 139 7.23 -12.72 -3.88
N ASN A 140 6.17 -13.35 -3.35
CA ASN A 140 4.84 -13.24 -3.91
C ASN A 140 4.33 -11.79 -3.80
N HIS A 141 3.68 -11.30 -4.85
CA HIS A 141 3.11 -9.95 -4.92
C HIS A 141 1.74 -9.82 -4.22
N VAL A 142 1.16 -10.92 -3.76
CA VAL A 142 -0.17 -10.95 -3.15
C VAL A 142 -0.17 -10.23 -1.80
N GLN A 143 -1.05 -9.24 -1.66
CA GLN A 143 -1.33 -8.53 -0.41
C GLN A 143 -2.74 -8.79 0.10
N GLY A 144 -3.60 -9.36 -0.74
CA GLY A 144 -4.99 -9.58 -0.43
C GLY A 144 -5.53 -10.87 -1.02
N LEU A 145 -6.49 -11.44 -0.33
CA LEU A 145 -7.29 -12.55 -0.83
C LEU A 145 -8.71 -12.49 -0.26
N VAL A 146 -9.61 -13.19 -0.92
CA VAL A 146 -11.00 -13.36 -0.43
C VAL A 146 -11.22 -14.83 -0.07
N VAL A 147 -11.76 -15.03 1.13
CA VAL A 147 -12.15 -16.34 1.65
C VAL A 147 -13.68 -16.40 1.77
N ARG A 148 -14.26 -17.54 1.47
CA ARG A 148 -15.67 -17.87 1.67
C ARG A 148 -15.77 -19.38 1.87
N GLU A 149 -16.55 -19.82 2.85
CA GLU A 149 -16.77 -21.26 3.15
C GLU A 149 -15.43 -22.02 3.27
N GLU A 150 -14.51 -21.47 4.07
CA GLU A 150 -13.18 -22.02 4.35
C GLU A 150 -12.24 -22.14 3.13
N LYS A 151 -12.71 -21.68 1.95
CA LYS A 151 -11.94 -21.75 0.70
C LYS A 151 -11.48 -20.36 0.24
N VAL A 152 -10.25 -20.28 -0.23
CA VAL A 152 -9.74 -19.07 -0.88
C VAL A 152 -10.37 -18.96 -2.26
N LEU A 153 -11.29 -18.03 -2.43
CA LEU A 153 -11.97 -17.78 -3.70
C LEU A 153 -11.06 -17.13 -4.74
N LYS A 154 -10.29 -16.14 -4.27
CA LYS A 154 -9.45 -15.35 -5.17
C LYS A 154 -8.27 -14.77 -4.40
N LYS A 155 -7.11 -14.72 -5.05
CA LYS A 155 -5.91 -14.02 -4.59
C LYS A 155 -5.68 -12.79 -5.46
N GLU A 156 -5.15 -11.74 -4.85
CA GLU A 156 -4.76 -10.52 -5.56
C GLU A 156 -3.70 -10.83 -6.62
N THR A 157 -3.78 -10.12 -7.74
CA THR A 157 -2.79 -10.16 -8.81
C THR A 157 -2.04 -8.81 -8.87
N LEU A 158 -1.13 -8.66 -9.83
CA LEU A 158 -0.47 -7.38 -10.11
C LEU A 158 -1.46 -6.25 -10.46
N GLN A 159 -2.70 -6.59 -10.83
CA GLN A 159 -3.78 -5.63 -11.11
C GLN A 159 -4.42 -5.05 -9.84
N GLY A 160 -4.08 -5.56 -8.67
CA GLY A 160 -4.50 -5.03 -7.38
C GLY A 160 -5.87 -5.50 -6.88
N THR A 161 -6.21 -5.09 -5.66
CA THR A 161 -7.41 -5.51 -4.92
C THR A 161 -8.71 -5.18 -5.66
N LYS A 162 -8.80 -3.98 -6.26
CA LYS A 162 -10.00 -3.56 -7.01
C LYS A 162 -10.34 -4.55 -8.13
N LYS A 163 -9.37 -4.90 -8.96
CA LYS A 163 -9.59 -5.85 -10.06
C LYS A 163 -9.93 -7.25 -9.54
N MET A 164 -9.28 -7.69 -8.47
CA MET A 164 -9.62 -8.96 -7.82
C MET A 164 -11.09 -8.98 -7.40
N LEU A 165 -11.57 -7.95 -6.68
CA LEU A 165 -12.95 -7.87 -6.21
C LEU A 165 -13.96 -7.86 -7.36
N GLN A 166 -13.66 -7.18 -8.47
CA GLN A 166 -14.51 -7.14 -9.66
C GLN A 166 -14.69 -8.50 -10.36
N THR A 167 -13.77 -9.44 -10.13
CA THR A 167 -13.82 -10.79 -10.75
C THR A 167 -14.43 -11.85 -9.85
N ILE A 168 -14.89 -11.48 -8.64
CA ILE A 168 -15.53 -12.43 -7.73
C ILE A 168 -16.97 -12.68 -8.18
N LYS A 169 -17.30 -13.96 -8.37
CA LYS A 169 -18.70 -14.37 -8.55
C LYS A 169 -19.46 -14.17 -7.25
N THR A 170 -20.45 -13.31 -7.27
CA THR A 170 -21.30 -13.05 -6.09
C THR A 170 -22.19 -14.25 -5.83
N SER A 171 -22.46 -14.54 -4.55
CA SER A 171 -23.42 -15.54 -4.11
C SER A 171 -24.49 -14.87 -3.28
N LYS A 172 -25.75 -15.20 -3.48
CA LYS A 172 -26.85 -14.63 -2.67
C LYS A 172 -26.80 -15.10 -1.21
N HIS A 173 -26.33 -16.32 -0.97
CA HIS A 173 -26.40 -16.97 0.37
C HIS A 173 -25.07 -16.87 1.14
N HIS A 174 -23.94 -16.78 0.46
CA HIS A 174 -22.63 -16.81 1.09
C HIS A 174 -21.81 -15.58 0.75
N ARG A 175 -21.47 -14.80 1.76
CA ARG A 175 -20.67 -13.57 1.63
C ARG A 175 -19.21 -13.87 1.95
N GLY A 176 -18.28 -13.25 1.18
CA GLY A 176 -16.85 -13.44 1.38
C GLY A 176 -16.25 -12.50 2.42
N ILE A 177 -15.00 -12.78 2.80
CA ILE A 177 -14.17 -11.93 3.67
C ILE A 177 -12.90 -11.54 2.91
N LEU A 178 -12.62 -10.25 2.82
CA LEU A 178 -11.36 -9.73 2.30
C LEU A 178 -10.32 -9.69 3.43
N ILE A 179 -9.19 -10.37 3.24
CA ILE A 179 -8.02 -10.26 4.11
C ILE A 179 -6.94 -9.53 3.35
N LYS A 180 -6.43 -8.41 3.90
CA LYS A 180 -5.42 -7.59 3.24
C LYS A 180 -4.28 -7.24 4.18
N PHE A 181 -3.13 -7.87 3.97
CA PHE A 181 -1.92 -7.75 4.76
C PHE A 181 -0.73 -7.28 3.92
N PRO A 182 0.31 -6.71 4.52
CA PRO A 182 1.56 -6.47 3.82
C PRO A 182 2.18 -7.78 3.30
N LYS A 183 2.93 -7.70 2.22
CA LYS A 183 3.77 -8.80 1.73
C LYS A 183 4.83 -9.14 2.78
N ARG A 184 5.25 -10.40 2.88
CA ARG A 184 6.21 -10.86 3.90
C ARG A 184 7.54 -10.10 3.92
N LYS A 185 8.05 -9.68 2.77
CA LYS A 185 9.32 -8.94 2.65
C LYS A 185 9.14 -7.46 2.29
N GLN A 186 7.93 -6.91 2.48
CA GLN A 186 7.66 -5.51 2.23
C GLN A 186 8.34 -4.62 3.27
N ASP A 187 8.95 -3.52 2.84
CA ASP A 187 9.47 -2.52 3.78
C ASP A 187 8.33 -1.63 4.27
N LEU A 188 7.90 -1.88 5.51
CA LEU A 188 6.77 -1.17 6.13
C LEU A 188 7.06 0.31 6.41
N ARG A 189 8.28 0.80 6.15
CA ARG A 189 8.58 2.23 6.24
C ARG A 189 8.02 3.00 5.03
N ALA A 190 8.10 2.39 3.85
CA ALA A 190 7.79 3.07 2.59
C ALA A 190 6.50 2.59 1.92
N ASP A 191 6.07 1.36 2.19
CA ASP A 191 4.93 0.75 1.50
C ASP A 191 4.03 0.01 2.49
N LEU A 192 2.84 0.55 2.70
CA LEU A 192 1.79 -0.07 3.50
C LEU A 192 0.57 -0.31 2.61
N PRO A 193 -0.04 -1.52 2.66
CA PRO A 193 -1.29 -1.74 1.97
C PRO A 193 -2.35 -0.74 2.42
N THR A 194 -3.00 -0.10 1.47
CA THR A 194 -3.99 0.94 1.76
C THR A 194 -5.40 0.42 1.53
N VAL A 195 -6.31 0.78 2.43
CA VAL A 195 -7.75 0.66 2.30
C VAL A 195 -8.42 1.99 2.56
N GLY A 196 -9.58 2.22 1.97
CA GLY A 196 -10.36 3.43 2.14
C GLY A 196 -11.76 3.24 1.59
N LEU A 197 -12.57 4.29 1.57
CA LEU A 197 -13.98 4.24 1.19
C LEU A 197 -14.23 3.50 -0.14
N ASP A 198 -13.37 3.68 -1.14
CA ASP A 198 -13.53 3.00 -2.42
C ASP A 198 -13.33 1.47 -2.29
N THR A 199 -12.43 1.03 -1.43
CA THR A 199 -12.28 -0.41 -1.12
C THR A 199 -13.56 -0.99 -0.54
N PHE A 200 -14.21 -0.27 0.38
CA PHE A 200 -15.50 -0.71 0.98
C PHE A 200 -16.63 -0.73 -0.04
N LYS A 201 -16.69 0.25 -0.95
CA LYS A 201 -17.64 0.23 -2.07
C LYS A 201 -17.44 -0.97 -2.99
N ASP A 202 -16.18 -1.29 -3.33
CA ASP A 202 -15.86 -2.48 -4.14
C ASP A 202 -16.18 -3.77 -3.38
N CYS A 203 -15.95 -3.83 -2.07
CA CYS A 203 -16.35 -4.96 -1.22
C CYS A 203 -17.87 -5.18 -1.22
N LYS A 204 -18.66 -4.11 -1.08
CA LYS A 204 -20.13 -4.21 -1.18
C LYS A 204 -20.57 -4.82 -2.52
N LYS A 205 -20.02 -4.32 -3.64
CA LYS A 205 -20.32 -4.83 -4.99
C LYS A 205 -19.93 -6.30 -5.15
N ALA A 206 -18.85 -6.75 -4.51
CA ALA A 206 -18.35 -8.12 -4.54
C ALA A 206 -19.02 -9.04 -3.48
N ASN A 207 -20.08 -8.57 -2.79
CA ASN A 207 -20.75 -9.28 -1.70
C ASN A 207 -19.79 -9.75 -0.59
N ILE A 208 -18.92 -8.86 -0.15
CA ILE A 208 -17.99 -9.06 0.97
C ILE A 208 -18.65 -8.60 2.26
N LYS A 209 -18.66 -9.43 3.30
CA LYS A 209 -19.23 -9.12 4.61
C LYS A 209 -18.23 -8.64 5.65
N GLY A 210 -16.93 -8.72 5.35
CA GLY A 210 -15.92 -8.30 6.29
C GLY A 210 -14.59 -7.99 5.64
N ILE A 211 -13.85 -7.08 6.27
CA ILE A 211 -12.46 -6.73 5.91
C ILE A 211 -11.57 -6.97 7.11
N VAL A 212 -10.49 -7.72 6.91
CA VAL A 212 -9.48 -8.01 7.93
C VAL A 212 -8.16 -7.38 7.54
N LEU A 213 -7.60 -6.58 8.45
CA LEU A 213 -6.35 -5.85 8.26
C LEU A 213 -5.37 -6.19 9.38
N LYS A 214 -4.09 -5.88 9.17
CA LYS A 214 -3.04 -6.10 10.16
C LYS A 214 -2.77 -4.82 10.95
N SER A 215 -2.73 -4.93 12.28
CA SER A 215 -2.53 -3.81 13.20
C SER A 215 -1.26 -3.04 12.87
N ASN A 216 -1.35 -1.70 12.80
CA ASN A 216 -0.26 -0.78 12.49
C ASN A 216 0.47 -1.04 11.14
N GLN A 217 -0.09 -1.88 10.27
CA GLN A 217 0.55 -2.29 9.02
C GLN A 217 -0.33 -2.07 7.77
N ASN A 218 -1.45 -1.40 7.95
CA ASN A 218 -2.32 -0.97 6.85
C ASN A 218 -2.65 0.52 7.01
N ILE A 219 -2.58 1.28 5.93
CA ILE A 219 -3.10 2.65 5.89
C ILE A 219 -4.61 2.59 5.70
N PHE A 220 -5.33 3.26 6.58
CA PHE A 220 -6.78 3.36 6.56
C PHE A 220 -7.20 4.80 6.22
N MET A 221 -7.56 5.03 4.97
CA MET A 221 -7.95 6.34 4.46
C MET A 221 -9.44 6.61 4.70
N ASP A 222 -9.81 7.89 4.81
CA ASP A 222 -11.21 8.33 4.99
C ASP A 222 -11.91 7.57 6.13
N LYS A 223 -11.21 7.43 7.28
CA LYS A 223 -11.59 6.55 8.40
C LYS A 223 -13.08 6.66 8.75
N LYS A 224 -13.57 7.86 9.07
CA LYS A 224 -14.97 8.07 9.45
C LYS A 224 -15.93 7.62 8.34
N LYS A 225 -15.74 8.11 7.12
CA LYS A 225 -16.59 7.76 5.97
C LYS A 225 -16.58 6.28 5.66
N SER A 226 -15.42 5.62 5.83
CA SER A 226 -15.26 4.17 5.60
C SER A 226 -15.99 3.34 6.65
N ILE A 227 -15.90 3.73 7.93
CA ILE A 227 -16.60 3.06 9.04
C ILE A 227 -18.11 3.27 8.92
N ASP A 228 -18.57 4.49 8.66
CA ASP A 228 -20.00 4.80 8.47
C ASP A 228 -20.59 3.98 7.31
N PHE A 229 -19.84 3.89 6.19
CA PHE A 229 -20.24 3.06 5.05
C PHE A 229 -20.30 1.57 5.40
N ALA A 230 -19.31 1.07 6.13
CA ALA A 230 -19.25 -0.33 6.57
C ALA A 230 -20.46 -0.67 7.48
N ASN A 231 -20.76 0.17 8.47
CA ASN A 231 -21.90 0.02 9.37
C ASN A 231 -23.23 -0.01 8.61
N LYS A 232 -23.45 0.98 7.72
CA LYS A 232 -24.66 1.06 6.86
C LYS A 232 -24.86 -0.19 6.01
N ASN A 233 -23.77 -0.87 5.60
CA ASN A 233 -23.82 -2.04 4.72
C ASN A 233 -23.56 -3.37 5.44
N LYS A 234 -23.55 -3.37 6.79
CA LYS A 234 -23.30 -4.56 7.63
C LYS A 234 -21.99 -5.28 7.19
N ILE A 235 -20.91 -4.51 7.02
CA ILE A 235 -19.57 -5.01 6.71
C ILE A 235 -18.73 -4.86 7.99
N PHE A 236 -18.21 -5.95 8.53
CA PHE A 236 -17.32 -5.84 9.69
C PHE A 236 -15.91 -5.40 9.29
N ILE A 237 -15.23 -4.70 10.23
CA ILE A 237 -13.85 -4.25 10.12
C ILE A 237 -13.07 -4.84 11.30
N LYS A 238 -12.24 -5.84 11.04
CA LYS A 238 -11.43 -6.52 12.07
C LYS A 238 -9.96 -6.23 11.85
N ILE A 239 -9.30 -5.74 12.89
CA ILE A 239 -7.86 -5.49 12.91
C ILE A 239 -7.21 -6.50 13.86
N ILE A 240 -6.19 -7.22 13.40
CA ILE A 240 -5.52 -8.30 14.14
C ILE A 240 -4.01 -8.10 14.24
#